data_f99a5cc4609dd19b11a623e08eddf943
#
_entry.id   f99a5cc4609dd19b11a623e08eddf943
#
_cell.length_a   1.000
_cell.length_b   1.000
_cell.length_c   1.000
_cell.angle_alpha   90.00
_cell.angle_beta   90.00
_cell.angle_gamma   90.00
#
_symmetry.space_group_name_H-M   'P 1'
#
loop_
_entity.id
_entity.type
_entity.pdbx_description
1 polymer ?
#
loop_
_entity_poly.entity_id
_entity_poly.type
_entity_poly.pdbx_seq_one_letter_code
_entity_poly.pdbx_strand_id
1 'polypeptide(L)'
;MNKIIKIILFLAFAFSIAPVALLANDKIKIGLLVPLTGKNSEIGQSIIKSTRLAINTINNASIEIVPKDTQSNPEVTLAVAKELANSGIKIVIGPVFNKSLIYLDELSELTFLALTNKNDNFSKNVINVGINALR
;
A
#
# COMPACT_ATOMS: atom_id res chain seq x y z
N MET A 1 33.37 -5.44 -51.02
CA MET A 1 33.19 -5.23 -49.55
C MET A 1 33.44 -6.59 -48.87
N ASN A 2 34.56 -6.73 -48.16
CA ASN A 2 35.04 -8.03 -47.66
C ASN A 2 34.08 -8.64 -46.65
N LYS A 3 33.87 -9.98 -46.71
CA LYS A 3 32.99 -10.72 -45.77
C LYS A 3 33.32 -10.41 -44.30
N ILE A 4 34.59 -10.15 -43.99
CA ILE A 4 35.10 -9.79 -42.67
C ILE A 4 34.49 -8.45 -42.18
N ILE A 5 34.40 -7.44 -43.06
CA ILE A 5 33.82 -6.12 -42.71
C ILE A 5 32.33 -6.24 -42.39
N LYS A 6 31.59 -7.10 -43.10
CA LYS A 6 30.17 -7.35 -42.80
C LYS A 6 29.95 -8.04 -41.46
N ILE A 7 30.85 -8.96 -41.08
CA ILE A 7 30.80 -9.65 -39.79
C ILE A 7 31.09 -8.69 -38.64
N ILE A 8 32.09 -7.81 -38.80
CA ILE A 8 32.46 -6.81 -37.82
C ILE A 8 31.32 -5.79 -37.62
N LEU A 9 30.69 -5.35 -38.71
CA LEU A 9 29.51 -4.45 -38.65
C LEU A 9 28.31 -5.11 -37.99
N PHE A 10 28.05 -6.40 -38.22
CA PHE A 10 26.98 -7.14 -37.59
C PHE A 10 27.22 -7.36 -36.10
N LEU A 11 28.48 -7.67 -35.71
CA LEU A 11 28.86 -7.77 -34.29
C LEU A 11 28.77 -6.42 -33.55
N ALA A 12 29.17 -5.32 -34.20
CA ALA A 12 29.03 -3.97 -33.60
C ALA A 12 27.56 -3.56 -33.42
N PHE A 13 26.67 -3.94 -34.34
CA PHE A 13 25.25 -3.68 -34.25
C PHE A 13 24.58 -4.53 -33.16
N ALA A 14 24.97 -5.79 -32.96
CA ALA A 14 24.47 -6.68 -31.93
C ALA A 14 24.85 -6.22 -30.50
N PHE A 15 25.98 -5.51 -30.35
CA PHE A 15 26.43 -4.99 -29.05
C PHE A 15 25.74 -3.67 -28.63
N SER A 16 25.03 -3.00 -29.56
CA SER A 16 24.33 -1.75 -29.30
C SER A 16 22.95 -1.93 -28.63
N ILE A 17 22.47 -3.17 -28.47
CA ILE A 17 21.23 -3.49 -27.76
C ILE A 17 21.61 -3.93 -26.34
N ALA A 18 22.32 -3.09 -25.60
CA ALA A 18 22.41 -3.26 -24.16
C ALA A 18 21.01 -3.01 -23.61
N PRO A 19 20.38 -3.94 -22.85
CA PRO A 19 19.16 -3.65 -22.17
C PRO A 19 19.47 -2.52 -21.19
N VAL A 20 18.88 -1.35 -21.41
CA VAL A 20 18.80 -0.33 -20.38
C VAL A 20 17.99 -0.98 -19.27
N ALA A 21 18.67 -1.51 -18.25
CA ALA A 21 18.03 -1.93 -17.02
C ALA A 21 17.36 -0.67 -16.45
N LEU A 22 16.05 -0.55 -16.71
CA LEU A 22 15.24 0.45 -16.05
C LEU A 22 15.42 0.16 -14.57
N LEU A 23 16.15 1.02 -13.85
CA LEU A 23 16.18 1.00 -12.40
C LEU A 23 14.74 1.27 -11.96
N ALA A 24 13.97 0.21 -11.79
CA ALA A 24 12.69 0.29 -11.14
C ALA A 24 12.98 0.84 -9.75
N ASN A 25 12.64 2.10 -9.55
CA ASN A 25 12.70 2.70 -8.23
C ASN A 25 11.58 2.02 -7.43
N ASP A 26 11.93 0.96 -6.70
CA ASP A 26 10.99 0.16 -5.92
C ASP A 26 10.36 1.08 -4.86
N LYS A 27 9.13 1.53 -5.16
CA LYS A 27 8.37 2.33 -4.23
C LYS A 27 7.92 1.49 -3.04
N ILE A 28 8.05 2.04 -1.86
CA ILE A 28 7.47 1.48 -0.64
C ILE A 28 5.96 1.69 -0.72
N LYS A 29 5.23 0.61 -0.98
CA LYS A 29 3.76 0.64 -1.04
C LYS A 29 3.17 0.45 0.35
N ILE A 30 2.29 1.37 0.74
CA ILE A 30 1.54 1.33 1.99
C ILE A 30 0.06 1.24 1.66
N GLY A 31 -0.62 0.21 2.16
CA GLY A 31 -2.06 0.07 2.01
C GLY A 31 -2.82 1.11 2.84
N LEU A 32 -3.99 1.52 2.39
CA LEU A 32 -4.87 2.41 3.13
C LEU A 32 -6.30 1.86 3.10
N LEU A 33 -6.77 1.32 4.23
CA LEU A 33 -8.10 0.74 4.40
C LEU A 33 -9.07 1.78 4.98
N VAL A 34 -9.89 2.36 4.12
CA VAL A 34 -10.83 3.43 4.49
C VAL A 34 -12.18 3.26 3.78
N PRO A 35 -13.29 3.71 4.38
CA PRO A 35 -14.58 3.69 3.71
C PRO A 35 -14.64 4.78 2.64
N LEU A 36 -14.61 4.40 1.36
CA LEU A 36 -14.66 5.37 0.26
C LEU A 36 -16.08 5.53 -0.29
N THR A 37 -16.94 4.56 -0.03
CA THR A 37 -18.34 4.56 -0.42
C THR A 37 -19.25 4.33 0.78
N GLY A 38 -20.56 4.57 0.59
CA GLY A 38 -21.57 4.40 1.61
C GLY A 38 -21.63 5.53 2.64
N LYS A 39 -22.29 5.26 3.77
CA LYS A 39 -22.66 6.26 4.79
C LYS A 39 -21.46 7.00 5.41
N ASN A 40 -20.30 6.34 5.49
CA ASN A 40 -19.12 6.89 6.15
C ASN A 40 -18.06 7.35 5.15
N SER A 41 -18.40 7.53 3.87
CA SER A 41 -17.47 7.91 2.81
C SER A 41 -16.74 9.24 3.07
N GLU A 42 -17.38 10.20 3.75
CA GLU A 42 -16.76 11.47 4.11
C GLU A 42 -15.54 11.29 5.02
N ILE A 43 -15.60 10.33 5.95
CA ILE A 43 -14.48 9.98 6.84
C ILE A 43 -13.31 9.47 5.99
N GLY A 44 -13.58 8.53 5.08
CA GLY A 44 -12.57 7.97 4.19
C GLY A 44 -11.93 9.03 3.30
N GLN A 45 -12.71 9.92 2.72
CA GLN A 45 -12.22 11.03 1.90
C GLN A 45 -11.34 11.99 2.70
N SER A 46 -11.71 12.28 3.95
CA SER A 46 -10.91 13.14 4.83
C SER A 46 -9.56 12.49 5.15
N ILE A 47 -9.54 11.19 5.42
CA ILE A 47 -8.31 10.43 5.68
C ILE A 47 -7.41 10.42 4.43
N ILE A 48 -7.96 10.20 3.24
CA ILE A 48 -7.18 10.27 1.98
C ILE A 48 -6.54 11.65 1.79
N LYS A 49 -7.31 12.71 2.02
CA LYS A 49 -6.77 14.09 1.90
C LYS A 49 -5.63 14.32 2.89
N SER A 50 -5.81 13.91 4.14
CA SER A 50 -4.77 14.04 5.19
C SER A 50 -3.53 13.21 4.87
N THR A 51 -3.71 11.98 4.37
CA THR A 51 -2.61 11.11 3.96
C THR A 51 -1.82 11.72 2.80
N ARG A 52 -2.50 12.25 1.79
CA ARG A 52 -1.85 12.94 0.66
C ARG A 52 -1.06 14.16 1.13
N LEU A 53 -1.63 14.95 2.04
CA LEU A 53 -0.93 16.11 2.61
C LEU A 53 0.33 15.69 3.36
N ALA A 54 0.25 14.64 4.18
CA ALA A 54 1.39 14.09 4.91
C ALA A 54 2.51 13.61 3.96
N ILE A 55 2.17 12.85 2.91
CA ILE A 55 3.13 12.39 1.90
C ILE A 55 3.80 13.57 1.18
N ASN A 56 3.03 14.58 0.80
CA ASN A 56 3.59 15.80 0.19
C ASN A 56 4.55 16.53 1.14
N THR A 57 4.24 16.57 2.44
CA THR A 57 5.09 17.19 3.45
C THR A 57 6.40 16.41 3.65
N ILE A 58 6.33 15.08 3.65
CA ILE A 58 7.50 14.19 3.74
C ILE A 58 8.38 14.36 2.49
N ASN A 59 7.78 14.72 1.35
CA ASN A 59 8.44 14.93 0.06
C ASN A 59 9.33 13.74 -0.36
N ASN A 60 8.87 12.52 -0.10
CA ASN A 60 9.56 11.29 -0.46
C ASN A 60 8.86 10.57 -1.62
N ALA A 61 9.43 10.68 -2.81
CA ALA A 61 8.90 10.07 -4.03
C ALA A 61 8.89 8.52 -4.00
N SER A 62 9.59 7.92 -3.04
CA SER A 62 9.66 6.47 -2.89
C SER A 62 8.45 5.87 -2.13
N ILE A 63 7.54 6.69 -1.61
CA ILE A 63 6.34 6.21 -0.90
C ILE A 63 5.13 6.32 -1.83
N GLU A 64 4.37 5.22 -1.91
CA GLU A 64 3.12 5.14 -2.66
C GLU A 64 2.01 4.64 -1.74
N ILE A 65 0.89 5.36 -1.69
CA ILE A 65 -0.30 4.95 -0.94
C ILE A 65 -1.26 4.21 -1.88
N VAL A 66 -1.70 3.03 -1.46
CA VAL A 66 -2.64 2.18 -2.18
C VAL A 66 -3.98 2.15 -1.42
N PRO A 67 -4.94 3.03 -1.75
CA PRO A 67 -6.23 3.07 -1.07
C PRO A 67 -7.11 1.91 -1.51
N LYS A 68 -7.85 1.34 -0.55
CA LYS A 68 -8.87 0.31 -0.74
C LYS A 68 -10.13 0.69 0.00
N ASP A 69 -11.27 0.52 -0.66
CA ASP A 69 -12.58 0.80 -0.09
C ASP A 69 -13.03 -0.33 0.82
N THR A 70 -13.24 -0.03 2.09
CA THR A 70 -13.76 -0.99 3.07
C THR A 70 -15.29 -1.01 3.14
N GLN A 71 -15.96 -0.06 2.53
CA GLN A 71 -17.41 0.12 2.60
C GLN A 71 -17.98 0.14 4.03
N SER A 72 -17.13 0.37 5.03
CA SER A 72 -17.45 0.18 6.47
C SER A 72 -17.91 -1.25 6.83
N ASN A 73 -17.57 -2.23 6.00
CA ASN A 73 -17.97 -3.63 6.14
C ASN A 73 -16.75 -4.49 6.52
N PRO A 74 -16.80 -5.29 7.60
CA PRO A 74 -15.70 -6.14 8.03
C PRO A 74 -15.27 -7.20 7.00
N GLU A 75 -16.22 -7.83 6.31
CA GLU A 75 -15.93 -8.86 5.29
C GLU A 75 -15.25 -8.25 4.07
N VAL A 76 -15.73 -7.09 3.61
CA VAL A 76 -15.09 -6.35 2.52
C VAL A 76 -13.70 -5.91 2.94
N THR A 77 -13.53 -5.45 4.19
CA THR A 77 -12.23 -5.06 4.72
C THR A 77 -11.24 -6.22 4.68
N LEU A 78 -11.65 -7.42 5.08
CA LEU A 78 -10.81 -8.62 5.00
C LEU A 78 -10.43 -8.96 3.55
N ALA A 79 -11.42 -8.92 2.63
CA ALA A 79 -11.18 -9.22 1.22
C ALA A 79 -10.14 -8.28 0.60
N VAL A 80 -10.30 -6.96 0.79
CA VAL A 80 -9.35 -5.99 0.23
C VAL A 80 -8.01 -5.98 0.95
N ALA A 81 -7.95 -6.38 2.23
CA ALA A 81 -6.69 -6.59 2.95
C ALA A 81 -5.91 -7.78 2.38
N LYS A 82 -6.58 -8.88 2.02
CA LYS A 82 -5.97 -10.01 1.31
C LYS A 82 -5.40 -9.61 -0.06
N GLU A 83 -6.10 -8.75 -0.78
CA GLU A 83 -5.57 -8.21 -2.05
C GLU A 83 -4.27 -7.39 -1.84
N LEU A 84 -4.21 -6.57 -0.78
CA LEU A 84 -3.01 -5.82 -0.43
C LEU A 84 -1.85 -6.77 -0.09
N ALA A 85 -2.09 -7.81 0.71
CA ALA A 85 -1.09 -8.82 1.04
C ALA A 85 -0.56 -9.53 -0.22
N ASN A 86 -1.45 -9.97 -1.11
CA ASN A 86 -1.10 -10.61 -2.38
C ASN A 86 -0.29 -9.70 -3.31
N SER A 87 -0.45 -8.39 -3.18
CA SER A 87 0.33 -7.38 -3.91
C SER A 87 1.70 -7.09 -3.28
N GLY A 88 2.09 -7.83 -2.24
CA GLY A 88 3.38 -7.68 -1.56
C GLY A 88 3.45 -6.52 -0.56
N ILE A 89 2.34 -5.84 -0.28
CA ILE A 89 2.27 -4.81 0.74
C ILE A 89 2.43 -5.45 2.13
N LYS A 90 3.15 -4.78 3.03
CA LYS A 90 3.41 -5.26 4.39
C LYS A 90 2.84 -4.34 5.47
N ILE A 91 2.65 -3.08 5.16
CA ILE A 91 2.16 -2.06 6.09
C ILE A 91 0.84 -1.51 5.57
N VAL A 92 -0.15 -1.46 6.44
CA VAL A 92 -1.50 -0.99 6.11
C VAL A 92 -1.96 0.01 7.17
N ILE A 93 -2.35 1.20 6.73
CA ILE A 93 -3.00 2.21 7.56
C ILE A 93 -4.51 1.94 7.55
N GLY A 94 -5.10 1.85 8.71
CA GLY A 94 -6.50 1.43 8.90
C GLY A 94 -6.58 -0.01 9.43
N PRO A 95 -7.79 -0.53 9.56
CA PRO A 95 -9.07 0.09 9.26
C PRO A 95 -9.46 1.19 10.26
N VAL A 96 -10.52 1.93 9.91
CA VAL A 96 -11.07 3.00 10.75
C VAL A 96 -11.95 2.45 11.87
N PHE A 97 -12.71 1.41 11.58
CA PHE A 97 -13.70 0.87 12.49
C PHE A 97 -13.19 -0.40 13.19
N ASN A 98 -13.36 -0.42 14.52
CA ASN A 98 -12.94 -1.54 15.38
C ASN A 98 -13.53 -2.90 14.95
N LYS A 99 -14.78 -2.92 14.50
CA LYS A 99 -15.44 -4.15 14.05
C LYS A 99 -14.71 -4.84 12.89
N SER A 100 -14.02 -4.07 12.07
CA SER A 100 -13.25 -4.60 10.93
C SER A 100 -11.94 -5.27 11.33
N LEU A 101 -11.49 -5.11 12.58
CA LEU A 101 -10.24 -5.74 13.07
C LEU A 101 -10.41 -7.23 13.41
N ILE A 102 -11.64 -7.71 13.64
CA ILE A 102 -11.92 -9.06 14.14
C ILE A 102 -11.39 -10.16 13.23
N TYR A 103 -11.33 -9.90 11.92
CA TYR A 103 -10.90 -10.90 10.92
C TYR A 103 -9.47 -10.69 10.43
N LEU A 104 -8.77 -9.64 10.89
CA LEU A 104 -7.45 -9.30 10.35
C LEU A 104 -6.28 -10.02 11.04
N ASP A 105 -6.54 -10.75 12.11
CA ASP A 105 -5.57 -11.61 12.79
C ASP A 105 -5.10 -12.78 11.91
N GLU A 106 -5.91 -13.19 10.94
CA GLU A 106 -5.53 -14.21 9.94
C GLU A 106 -4.37 -13.75 9.04
N LEU A 107 -4.16 -12.43 8.89
CA LEU A 107 -3.20 -11.82 7.99
C LEU A 107 -1.91 -11.43 8.72
N SER A 108 -1.23 -12.41 9.30
CA SER A 108 -0.04 -12.19 10.13
C SER A 108 1.14 -11.57 9.37
N GLU A 109 1.16 -11.64 8.04
CA GLU A 109 2.14 -11.02 7.16
C GLU A 109 1.96 -9.51 6.98
N LEU A 110 0.80 -8.96 7.37
CA LEU A 110 0.49 -7.53 7.35
C LEU A 110 0.62 -6.94 8.75
N THR A 111 1.15 -5.72 8.83
CA THR A 111 1.06 -4.89 10.03
C THR A 111 0.02 -3.81 9.81
N PHE A 112 -1.00 -3.78 10.67
CA PHE A 112 -2.09 -2.81 10.60
C PHE A 112 -1.86 -1.68 11.59
N LEU A 113 -1.88 -0.44 11.11
CA LEU A 113 -1.92 0.77 11.92
C LEU A 113 -3.39 1.21 12.04
N ALA A 114 -4.10 0.61 12.99
CA ALA A 114 -5.54 0.82 13.16
C ALA A 114 -5.87 2.23 13.63
N LEU A 115 -6.83 2.88 12.96
CA LEU A 115 -7.26 4.26 13.26
C LEU A 115 -8.43 4.30 14.25
N THR A 116 -8.73 3.19 14.91
CA THR A 116 -9.82 3.10 15.89
C THR A 116 -9.45 3.80 17.20
N ASN A 117 -10.45 4.34 17.88
CA ASN A 117 -10.32 4.93 19.21
C ASN A 117 -10.62 3.95 20.38
N LYS A 118 -10.88 2.68 20.08
CA LYS A 118 -11.10 1.65 21.09
C LYS A 118 -9.79 0.96 21.47
N ASN A 119 -9.65 0.71 22.77
CA ASN A 119 -8.52 -0.02 23.35
C ASN A 119 -8.97 -1.45 23.69
N ASP A 120 -9.13 -2.28 22.66
CA ASP A 120 -9.41 -3.70 22.85
C ASP A 120 -8.06 -4.48 22.74
N ASN A 121 -8.05 -5.73 23.23
CA ASN A 121 -6.91 -6.62 23.01
C ASN A 121 -6.86 -7.01 21.54
N PHE A 122 -6.02 -6.30 20.79
CA PHE A 122 -5.80 -6.59 19.37
C PHE A 122 -4.80 -7.73 19.19
N SER A 123 -4.86 -8.37 18.02
CA SER A 123 -3.86 -9.34 17.61
C SER A 123 -2.47 -8.68 17.46
N LYS A 124 -1.41 -9.50 17.49
CA LYS A 124 -0.01 -9.03 17.49
C LYS A 124 0.37 -8.19 16.25
N ASN A 125 -0.36 -8.34 15.17
CA ASN A 125 -0.14 -7.62 13.91
C ASN A 125 -0.93 -6.29 13.82
N VAL A 126 -1.63 -5.88 14.90
CA VAL A 126 -2.40 -4.64 14.95
C VAL A 126 -1.79 -3.67 15.96
N ILE A 127 -1.42 -2.49 15.51
CA ILE A 127 -0.97 -1.36 16.32
C ILE A 127 -2.06 -0.31 16.30
N ASN A 128 -2.64 0.00 17.45
CA ASN A 128 -3.63 1.07 17.54
C ASN A 128 -2.94 2.44 17.55
N VAL A 129 -3.25 3.26 16.57
CA VAL A 129 -2.75 4.64 16.43
C VAL A 129 -3.88 5.68 16.53
N GLY A 130 -5.09 5.23 16.83
CA GLY A 130 -6.25 6.11 17.03
C GLY A 130 -6.08 6.98 18.28
N ILE A 131 -6.69 8.16 18.26
CA ILE A 131 -6.71 9.07 19.41
C ILE A 131 -7.69 8.51 20.45
N ASN A 132 -7.16 8.06 21.58
CA ASN A 132 -7.98 7.65 22.71
C ASN A 132 -8.10 8.83 23.68
N ALA A 133 -9.29 9.42 23.77
CA ALA A 133 -9.58 10.41 24.80
C ALA A 133 -9.78 9.67 26.13
N LEU A 134 -8.73 9.45 26.87
CA LEU A 134 -8.83 9.08 28.27
C LEU A 134 -9.45 10.26 29.02
N ARG A 135 -10.67 10.06 29.48
CA ARG A 135 -11.29 10.93 30.49
C ARG A 135 -10.92 10.46 31.88
#